data_a8ff120cc7cd74e7cd3568c23d145d44
#
_entry.id   a8ff120cc7cd74e7cd3568c23d145d44
#
_cell.length_a   1.000
_cell.length_b   1.000
_cell.length_c   1.000
_cell.angle_alpha   90.00
_cell.angle_beta   90.00
_cell.angle_gamma   90.00
#
_symmetry.space_group_name_H-M   'P 1'
#
loop_
_entity.id
_entity.type
_entity.pdbx_description
1 polymer ?
#
loop_
_entity_poly.entity_id
_entity_poly.type
_entity_poly.pdbx_seq_one_letter_code
_entity_poly.pdbx_strand_id
1 'polypeptide(L)'
;MTFDNYGMEAGFERKAFAEDFLRSENVSFVTFMGSGNNWYQYSDTLTAARLVRAYLAGAEHVMTYGSSMGGYAALRLAHPIGATACLSLSPQFSNDPRKARFEQRWRQEGQATRWLKGIDGVLRASFRPVIAYDPTDLDGRHVALIAREIPITSLPIRYAGHPVSTYLSMSRALRPLVFAVLDGSLDAEAFLAELRSSTKLNPFYLSELAKRQPAHRARLAIRLARRAVELAPGDELMLHVLAGRLTAAEQHEEALELHARAVVQSGGFIGYALPYSEALYAGGRANESLAVARQITADHPDYAQLHHWLSVISWKTGYRAEALRHARIAKQLNPVNKAYTRFYNFVRRESGSGGIARLQRAWHRLRRTPFPV
;
A
#
# COMPACT_ATOMS: atom_id res chain seq x y z
N MET A 1 -19.44 12.95 1.89
CA MET A 1 -18.69 12.50 3.07
C MET A 1 -17.45 11.76 2.64
N THR A 2 -16.28 12.18 3.11
CA THR A 2 -15.01 11.52 2.75
C THR A 2 -14.27 11.01 4.00
N PHE A 3 -13.35 10.08 3.80
CA PHE A 3 -12.59 9.42 4.86
C PHE A 3 -11.13 9.27 4.45
N ASP A 4 -10.22 9.61 5.34
CA ASP A 4 -8.78 9.51 5.11
C ASP A 4 -8.32 8.08 4.81
N ASN A 5 -7.28 7.99 3.99
CA ASN A 5 -6.62 6.74 3.67
C ASN A 5 -5.58 6.36 4.73
N TYR A 6 -5.10 5.13 4.64
CA TYR A 6 -3.91 4.69 5.36
C TYR A 6 -2.68 5.57 5.02
N GLY A 7 -1.88 5.89 6.02
CA GLY A 7 -0.62 6.63 5.85
C GLY A 7 -0.77 8.15 5.75
N MET A 8 -1.98 8.70 5.87
CA MET A 8 -2.14 10.15 5.99
C MET A 8 -1.68 10.62 7.38
N GLU A 9 -1.04 11.79 7.41
CA GLU A 9 -0.59 12.40 8.66
C GLU A 9 -1.76 12.68 9.61
N ALA A 10 -1.50 12.65 10.90
CA ALA A 10 -2.49 13.04 11.90
C ALA A 10 -2.68 14.56 11.94
N GLY A 11 -3.87 15.01 12.40
CA GLY A 11 -4.16 16.43 12.56
C GLY A 11 -5.06 17.03 11.48
N PHE A 12 -5.47 18.28 11.72
CA PHE A 12 -6.44 19.00 10.87
C PHE A 12 -5.79 20.07 9.99
N GLU A 13 -4.50 20.33 10.15
CA GLU A 13 -3.75 21.38 9.44
C GLU A 13 -3.32 20.96 8.02
N ARG A 14 -3.80 19.82 7.56
CA ARG A 14 -3.52 19.25 6.24
C ARG A 14 -4.79 19.09 5.42
N LYS A 15 -4.62 18.86 4.13
CA LYS A 15 -5.74 18.50 3.26
C LYS A 15 -6.29 17.12 3.58
N ALA A 16 -7.60 17.02 3.55
CA ALA A 16 -8.32 15.77 3.71
C ALA A 16 -8.35 14.94 2.41
N PHE A 17 -8.71 13.67 2.51
CA PHE A 17 -8.91 12.83 1.33
C PHE A 17 -9.96 13.45 0.38
N ALA A 18 -9.58 13.58 -0.89
CA ALA A 18 -10.37 14.14 -1.99
C ALA A 18 -10.77 15.62 -1.85
N GLU A 19 -10.21 16.37 -0.89
CA GLU A 19 -10.58 17.78 -0.66
C GLU A 19 -10.38 18.66 -1.89
N ASP A 20 -9.18 18.67 -2.51
CA ASP A 20 -8.90 19.50 -3.68
C ASP A 20 -9.83 19.15 -4.85
N PHE A 21 -10.08 17.86 -5.05
CA PHE A 21 -10.99 17.38 -6.09
C PHE A 21 -12.41 17.89 -5.86
N LEU A 22 -12.96 17.72 -4.66
CA LEU A 22 -14.33 18.13 -4.37
C LEU A 22 -14.51 19.65 -4.38
N ARG A 23 -13.49 20.40 -3.92
CA ARG A 23 -13.47 21.87 -4.02
C ARG A 23 -13.46 22.34 -5.48
N SER A 24 -12.63 21.72 -6.34
CA SER A 24 -12.57 22.09 -7.75
C SER A 24 -13.87 21.80 -8.52
N GLU A 25 -14.65 20.84 -8.04
CA GLU A 25 -15.97 20.47 -8.60
C GLU A 25 -17.14 21.21 -7.94
N ASN A 26 -16.88 22.13 -7.01
CA ASN A 26 -17.90 22.87 -6.24
C ASN A 26 -18.88 21.96 -5.50
N VAL A 27 -18.40 20.81 -4.99
CA VAL A 27 -19.19 19.85 -4.21
C VAL A 27 -19.03 20.14 -2.73
N SER A 28 -20.13 20.26 -1.99
CA SER A 28 -20.11 20.36 -0.52
C SER A 28 -19.66 19.03 0.10
N PHE A 29 -18.77 19.08 1.06
CA PHE A 29 -18.26 17.87 1.71
C PHE A 29 -17.99 18.05 3.20
N VAL A 30 -18.08 16.96 3.94
CA VAL A 30 -17.61 16.81 5.31
C VAL A 30 -16.63 15.64 5.32
N THR A 31 -15.51 15.77 6.03
CA THR A 31 -14.47 14.75 6.09
C THR A 31 -14.29 14.22 7.50
N PHE A 32 -14.15 12.90 7.62
CA PHE A 32 -13.62 12.25 8.81
C PHE A 32 -12.11 12.13 8.69
N MET A 33 -11.39 12.95 9.46
CA MET A 33 -9.94 12.90 9.53
C MET A 33 -9.52 12.05 10.73
N GLY A 34 -8.68 11.06 10.48
CA GLY A 34 -8.20 10.16 11.52
C GLY A 34 -6.90 10.63 12.17
N SER A 35 -6.66 10.28 13.42
CA SER A 35 -5.39 10.52 14.13
C SER A 35 -4.39 9.36 13.96
N GLY A 36 -4.72 8.33 13.19
CA GLY A 36 -3.83 7.18 12.96
C GLY A 36 -4.47 6.07 12.13
N ASN A 37 -3.67 5.05 11.85
CA ASN A 37 -4.00 3.94 10.97
C ASN A 37 -4.76 2.81 11.71
N ASN A 38 -5.94 3.12 12.25
CA ASN A 38 -6.73 2.22 13.11
C ASN A 38 -8.11 1.83 12.53
N TRP A 39 -8.34 2.02 11.23
CA TRP A 39 -9.64 1.73 10.58
C TRP A 39 -10.82 2.38 11.28
N TYR A 40 -10.65 3.64 11.73
CA TYR A 40 -11.69 4.43 12.42
C TYR A 40 -12.24 3.79 13.69
N GLN A 41 -11.43 2.96 14.37
CA GLN A 41 -11.80 2.31 15.63
C GLN A 41 -11.63 3.26 16.84
N TYR A 42 -12.22 4.46 16.75
CA TYR A 42 -12.28 5.42 17.85
C TYR A 42 -13.61 5.26 18.60
N SER A 43 -13.61 5.51 19.92
CA SER A 43 -14.79 5.39 20.79
C SER A 43 -15.93 6.34 20.41
N ASP A 44 -15.61 7.47 19.81
CA ASP A 44 -16.50 8.55 19.40
C ASP A 44 -16.93 8.51 17.92
N THR A 45 -16.37 7.62 17.09
CA THR A 45 -16.68 7.53 15.66
C THR A 45 -18.18 7.46 15.37
N LEU A 46 -18.94 6.63 16.11
CA LEU A 46 -20.39 6.52 15.92
C LEU A 46 -21.15 7.76 16.41
N THR A 47 -20.64 8.46 17.41
CA THR A 47 -21.20 9.72 17.89
C THR A 47 -20.99 10.81 16.84
N ALA A 48 -19.78 10.92 16.29
CA ALA A 48 -19.49 11.81 15.18
C ALA A 48 -20.38 11.52 13.94
N ALA A 49 -20.57 10.25 13.59
CA ALA A 49 -21.45 9.87 12.50
C ALA A 49 -22.91 10.33 12.70
N ARG A 50 -23.44 10.25 13.93
CA ARG A 50 -24.78 10.73 14.26
C ARG A 50 -24.90 12.27 14.22
N LEU A 51 -23.86 12.98 14.67
CA LEU A 51 -23.81 14.44 14.58
C LEU A 51 -23.81 14.90 13.12
N VAL A 52 -23.01 14.23 12.28
CA VAL A 52 -22.98 14.49 10.85
C VAL A 52 -24.33 14.19 10.19
N ARG A 53 -24.98 13.09 10.57
CA ARG A 53 -26.35 12.78 10.09
C ARG A 53 -27.33 13.89 10.41
N ALA A 54 -27.29 14.41 11.64
CA ALA A 54 -28.14 15.52 12.03
C ALA A 54 -27.85 16.81 11.24
N TYR A 55 -26.56 17.09 11.00
CA TYR A 55 -26.13 18.22 10.17
C TYR A 55 -26.58 18.11 8.72
N LEU A 56 -26.59 16.91 8.16
CA LEU A 56 -26.96 16.62 6.78
C LEU A 56 -28.46 16.32 6.58
N ALA A 57 -29.31 16.51 7.59
CA ALA A 57 -30.74 16.12 7.54
C ALA A 57 -31.54 16.80 6.42
N GLY A 58 -31.07 17.94 5.89
CA GLY A 58 -31.71 18.63 4.76
C GLY A 58 -31.07 18.33 3.39
N ALA A 59 -30.06 17.48 3.33
CA ALA A 59 -29.41 17.15 2.08
C ALA A 59 -30.17 16.02 1.35
N GLU A 60 -30.48 16.23 0.07
CA GLU A 60 -31.20 15.26 -0.76
C GLU A 60 -30.32 14.05 -1.10
N HIS A 61 -29.06 14.30 -1.42
CA HIS A 61 -28.08 13.27 -1.76
C HIS A 61 -26.88 13.32 -0.83
N VAL A 62 -26.64 12.21 -0.14
CA VAL A 62 -25.48 12.05 0.75
C VAL A 62 -24.71 10.82 0.36
N MET A 63 -23.52 11.00 -0.24
CA MET A 63 -22.64 9.90 -0.60
C MET A 63 -21.49 9.78 0.39
N THR A 64 -21.20 8.56 0.84
CA THR A 64 -19.93 8.22 1.50
C THR A 64 -18.89 7.78 0.46
N TYR A 65 -17.67 8.32 0.55
CA TYR A 65 -16.61 8.09 -0.43
C TYR A 65 -15.26 7.89 0.26
N GLY A 66 -14.55 6.84 -0.10
CA GLY A 66 -13.23 6.56 0.45
C GLY A 66 -12.48 5.48 -0.32
N SER A 67 -11.17 5.39 -0.06
CA SER A 67 -10.28 4.42 -0.67
C SER A 67 -9.52 3.66 0.42
N SER A 68 -9.27 2.36 0.24
CA SER A 68 -8.53 1.51 1.19
C SER A 68 -9.13 1.58 2.60
N MET A 69 -8.39 2.04 3.62
CA MET A 69 -8.89 2.28 4.98
C MET A 69 -10.10 3.24 4.98
N GLY A 70 -10.06 4.29 4.14
CA GLY A 70 -11.22 5.18 3.94
C GLY A 70 -12.39 4.49 3.26
N GLY A 71 -12.14 3.53 2.36
CA GLY A 71 -13.16 2.70 1.73
C GLY A 71 -13.86 1.78 2.73
N TYR A 72 -13.13 1.20 3.69
CA TYR A 72 -13.69 0.49 4.83
C TYR A 72 -14.65 1.40 5.62
N ALA A 73 -14.20 2.62 5.96
CA ALA A 73 -15.02 3.57 6.72
C ALA A 73 -16.26 4.01 5.93
N ALA A 74 -16.13 4.29 4.64
CA ALA A 74 -17.24 4.67 3.77
C ALA A 74 -18.37 3.62 3.79
N LEU A 75 -18.02 2.33 3.76
CA LEU A 75 -19.01 1.24 3.88
C LEU A 75 -19.60 1.15 5.28
N ARG A 76 -18.76 1.17 6.32
CA ARG A 76 -19.18 0.94 7.71
C ARG A 76 -20.03 2.08 8.29
N LEU A 77 -19.74 3.31 7.85
CA LEU A 77 -20.38 4.51 8.37
C LEU A 77 -21.54 5.03 7.48
N ALA A 78 -21.74 4.45 6.29
CA ALA A 78 -22.83 4.85 5.40
C ALA A 78 -24.21 4.82 6.10
N HIS A 79 -24.53 3.71 6.77
CA HIS A 79 -25.82 3.57 7.48
C HIS A 79 -25.93 4.50 8.71
N PRO A 80 -24.92 4.60 9.63
CA PRO A 80 -24.96 5.57 10.73
C PRO A 80 -25.08 7.02 10.29
N ILE A 81 -24.47 7.41 9.19
CA ILE A 81 -24.53 8.77 8.61
C ILE A 81 -25.89 9.03 7.94
N GLY A 82 -26.60 7.99 7.54
CA GLY A 82 -27.82 8.12 6.73
C GLY A 82 -27.52 8.42 5.27
N ALA A 83 -26.42 7.90 4.74
CA ALA A 83 -26.06 8.07 3.35
C ALA A 83 -27.08 7.42 2.41
N THR A 84 -27.26 8.02 1.22
CA THR A 84 -28.10 7.53 0.12
C THR A 84 -27.29 6.81 -0.95
N ALA A 85 -25.97 7.04 -0.99
CA ALA A 85 -25.03 6.38 -1.89
C ALA A 85 -23.68 6.11 -1.17
N CYS A 86 -22.91 5.16 -1.71
CA CYS A 86 -21.55 4.88 -1.26
C CYS A 86 -20.69 4.46 -2.44
N LEU A 87 -19.54 5.12 -2.59
CA LEU A 87 -18.46 4.69 -3.46
C LEU A 87 -17.26 4.26 -2.60
N SER A 88 -16.97 2.98 -2.61
CA SER A 88 -15.86 2.42 -1.86
C SER A 88 -14.83 1.81 -2.80
N LEU A 89 -13.61 2.36 -2.75
CA LEU A 89 -12.50 1.94 -3.61
C LEU A 89 -11.55 1.03 -2.82
N SER A 90 -11.33 -0.18 -3.29
CA SER A 90 -10.44 -1.18 -2.67
C SER A 90 -10.66 -1.36 -1.16
N PRO A 91 -11.90 -1.52 -0.66
CA PRO A 91 -12.13 -1.62 0.78
C PRO A 91 -11.59 -2.91 1.36
N GLN A 92 -11.16 -2.85 2.63
CA GLN A 92 -11.05 -4.04 3.44
C GLN A 92 -12.45 -4.40 4.01
N PHE A 93 -12.77 -5.69 4.11
CA PHE A 93 -13.90 -6.16 4.93
C PHE A 93 -13.64 -5.87 6.42
N SER A 94 -12.44 -6.18 6.84
CA SER A 94 -11.88 -5.89 8.16
C SER A 94 -10.37 -6.08 8.09
N ASN A 95 -9.61 -5.38 8.93
CA ASN A 95 -8.21 -5.66 9.18
C ASN A 95 -8.00 -6.36 10.55
N ASP A 96 -9.08 -6.79 11.22
CA ASP A 96 -9.01 -7.66 12.39
C ASP A 96 -8.49 -9.04 11.96
N PRO A 97 -7.34 -9.50 12.50
CA PRO A 97 -6.76 -10.80 12.14
C PRO A 97 -7.67 -12.00 12.46
N ARG A 98 -8.67 -11.81 13.33
CA ARG A 98 -9.68 -12.85 13.64
C ARG A 98 -10.69 -13.02 12.52
N LYS A 99 -10.96 -11.96 11.72
CA LYS A 99 -11.93 -11.94 10.62
C LYS A 99 -11.27 -12.13 9.25
N ALA A 100 -10.11 -11.50 9.02
CA ALA A 100 -9.39 -11.51 7.75
C ALA A 100 -7.95 -12.02 7.93
N ARG A 101 -7.80 -13.30 8.29
CA ARG A 101 -6.48 -13.94 8.53
C ARG A 101 -5.54 -13.88 7.32
N PHE A 102 -6.08 -13.73 6.13
CA PHE A 102 -5.32 -13.64 4.89
C PHE A 102 -4.71 -12.25 4.67
N GLU A 103 -5.23 -11.21 5.35
CA GLU A 103 -4.69 -9.86 5.23
C GLU A 103 -3.37 -9.78 6.02
N GLN A 104 -2.29 -9.49 5.31
CA GLN A 104 -0.95 -9.40 5.90
C GLN A 104 -0.31 -8.03 5.68
N ARG A 105 -0.87 -7.21 4.77
CA ARG A 105 -0.32 -5.90 4.40
C ARG A 105 -0.21 -4.95 5.60
N TRP A 106 -1.21 -4.98 6.50
CA TRP A 106 -1.29 -4.13 7.70
C TRP A 106 -1.47 -4.96 8.97
N ARG A 107 -0.76 -6.06 9.04
CA ARG A 107 -0.91 -7.03 10.15
C ARG A 107 -0.59 -6.42 11.51
N GLN A 108 0.39 -5.54 11.58
CA GLN A 108 0.79 -4.90 12.85
C GLN A 108 -0.32 -4.01 13.39
N GLU A 109 -0.83 -3.13 12.54
CA GLU A 109 -1.93 -2.23 12.87
C GLU A 109 -3.18 -3.02 13.23
N GLY A 110 -3.49 -4.08 12.47
CA GLY A 110 -4.61 -4.96 12.74
C GLY A 110 -4.53 -5.64 14.11
N GLN A 111 -3.32 -6.04 14.54
CA GLN A 111 -3.06 -6.63 15.87
C GLN A 111 -3.06 -5.60 17.00
N ALA A 112 -2.59 -4.38 16.73
CA ALA A 112 -2.53 -3.29 17.71
C ALA A 112 -3.89 -2.60 17.92
N THR A 113 -4.77 -2.66 16.93
CA THR A 113 -6.08 -1.99 16.96
C THR A 113 -7.07 -2.71 17.87
N ARG A 114 -7.74 -1.95 18.76
CA ARG A 114 -8.89 -2.43 19.51
C ARG A 114 -10.14 -2.37 18.63
N TRP A 115 -10.55 -3.51 18.10
CA TRP A 115 -11.72 -3.61 17.22
C TRP A 115 -13.03 -3.45 17.98
N LEU A 116 -13.82 -2.44 17.60
CA LEU A 116 -15.10 -2.07 18.24
C LEU A 116 -16.25 -2.74 17.49
N LYS A 117 -17.03 -3.58 18.20
CA LYS A 117 -18.16 -4.32 17.62
C LYS A 117 -19.21 -3.39 16.97
N GLY A 118 -19.35 -2.16 17.45
CA GLY A 118 -20.28 -1.17 16.88
C GLY A 118 -19.84 -0.65 15.50
N ILE A 119 -18.54 -0.71 15.17
CA ILE A 119 -17.98 -0.26 13.90
C ILE A 119 -17.66 -1.47 13.02
N ASP A 120 -16.85 -2.41 13.54
CA ASP A 120 -16.42 -3.61 12.80
C ASP A 120 -17.36 -4.81 12.99
N GLY A 121 -18.65 -4.56 13.27
CA GLY A 121 -19.70 -5.58 13.37
C GLY A 121 -20.17 -6.07 12.00
N VAL A 122 -21.41 -6.56 11.93
CA VAL A 122 -22.08 -6.92 10.67
C VAL A 122 -22.36 -5.66 9.87
N LEU A 123 -22.07 -5.69 8.57
CA LEU A 123 -22.37 -4.59 7.65
C LEU A 123 -23.89 -4.39 7.52
N ARG A 124 -24.28 -3.14 7.39
CA ARG A 124 -25.68 -2.76 7.12
C ARG A 124 -25.71 -1.73 6.00
N ALA A 125 -26.58 -1.92 5.06
CA ALA A 125 -26.82 -0.96 3.97
C ALA A 125 -28.32 -0.91 3.65
N SER A 126 -28.84 0.30 3.41
CA SER A 126 -30.20 0.56 2.93
C SER A 126 -30.26 0.70 1.41
N PHE A 127 -29.13 0.64 0.74
CA PHE A 127 -28.93 0.71 -0.72
C PHE A 127 -27.78 -0.22 -1.10
N ARG A 128 -27.49 -0.34 -2.41
CA ARG A 128 -26.35 -1.13 -2.91
C ARG A 128 -25.10 -0.25 -3.01
N PRO A 129 -24.10 -0.37 -2.14
CA PRO A 129 -22.84 0.34 -2.29
C PRO A 129 -22.11 -0.06 -3.57
N VAL A 130 -21.50 0.90 -4.25
CA VAL A 130 -20.62 0.67 -5.40
C VAL A 130 -19.23 0.38 -4.89
N ILE A 131 -18.66 -0.75 -5.26
CA ILE A 131 -17.32 -1.18 -4.84
C ILE A 131 -16.44 -1.44 -6.07
N ALA A 132 -15.43 -0.58 -6.27
CA ALA A 132 -14.41 -0.80 -7.28
C ALA A 132 -13.14 -1.41 -6.65
N TYR A 133 -12.60 -2.47 -7.26
CA TYR A 133 -11.50 -3.23 -6.69
C TYR A 133 -10.78 -4.08 -7.74
N ASP A 134 -9.55 -4.50 -7.44
CA ASP A 134 -8.84 -5.51 -8.24
C ASP A 134 -9.20 -6.93 -7.76
N PRO A 135 -9.94 -7.74 -8.54
CA PRO A 135 -10.29 -9.11 -8.15
C PRO A 135 -9.08 -10.07 -8.15
N THR A 136 -7.95 -9.66 -8.71
CA THR A 136 -6.72 -10.47 -8.79
C THR A 136 -5.75 -10.21 -7.64
N ASP A 137 -6.09 -9.28 -6.74
CA ASP A 137 -5.39 -8.97 -5.50
C ASP A 137 -6.18 -9.48 -4.27
N LEU A 138 -5.64 -9.27 -3.07
CA LEU A 138 -6.31 -9.56 -1.79
C LEU A 138 -7.65 -8.84 -1.64
N ASP A 139 -7.83 -7.70 -2.32
CA ASP A 139 -9.08 -6.95 -2.34
C ASP A 139 -10.27 -7.79 -2.80
N GLY A 140 -10.07 -8.68 -3.78
CA GLY A 140 -11.11 -9.62 -4.21
C GLY A 140 -11.65 -10.50 -3.08
N ARG A 141 -10.78 -10.92 -2.13
CA ARG A 141 -11.18 -11.70 -0.96
C ARG A 141 -11.99 -10.88 0.04
N HIS A 142 -11.60 -9.61 0.24
CA HIS A 142 -12.37 -8.69 1.09
C HIS A 142 -13.75 -8.42 0.52
N VAL A 143 -13.84 -8.12 -0.78
CA VAL A 143 -15.12 -7.85 -1.43
C VAL A 143 -16.02 -9.08 -1.43
N ALA A 144 -15.47 -10.29 -1.58
CA ALA A 144 -16.25 -11.51 -1.43
C ALA A 144 -16.86 -11.68 -0.03
N LEU A 145 -16.17 -11.23 1.03
CA LEU A 145 -16.72 -11.24 2.40
C LEU A 145 -17.79 -10.15 2.57
N ILE A 146 -17.59 -8.95 2.01
CA ILE A 146 -18.59 -7.87 2.02
C ILE A 146 -19.88 -8.32 1.34
N ALA A 147 -19.77 -8.93 0.16
CA ALA A 147 -20.91 -9.39 -0.62
C ALA A 147 -21.72 -10.53 0.04
N ARG A 148 -21.16 -11.21 1.06
CA ARG A 148 -21.90 -12.18 1.88
C ARG A 148 -22.80 -11.52 2.92
N GLU A 149 -22.48 -10.29 3.33
CA GLU A 149 -23.25 -9.56 4.36
C GLU A 149 -24.26 -8.60 3.77
N ILE A 150 -23.94 -7.96 2.64
CA ILE A 150 -24.82 -6.96 1.98
C ILE A 150 -24.80 -7.11 0.46
N PRO A 151 -25.90 -6.77 -0.24
CA PRO A 151 -25.89 -6.66 -1.69
C PRO A 151 -25.06 -5.46 -2.13
N ILE A 152 -24.22 -5.63 -3.16
CA ILE A 152 -23.31 -4.59 -3.69
C ILE A 152 -23.49 -4.41 -5.19
N THR A 153 -23.09 -3.24 -5.72
CA THR A 153 -22.77 -3.04 -7.14
C THR A 153 -21.27 -3.21 -7.30
N SER A 154 -20.86 -4.29 -7.95
CA SER A 154 -19.46 -4.70 -8.07
C SER A 154 -18.81 -4.16 -9.34
N LEU A 155 -17.67 -3.48 -9.21
CA LEU A 155 -16.83 -3.01 -10.32
C LEU A 155 -15.44 -3.70 -10.25
N PRO A 156 -15.32 -4.95 -10.75
CA PRO A 156 -14.06 -5.69 -10.76
C PRO A 156 -13.15 -5.19 -11.87
N ILE A 157 -12.04 -4.55 -11.53
CA ILE A 157 -11.06 -3.96 -12.45
C ILE A 157 -9.76 -4.75 -12.33
N ARG A 158 -9.57 -5.73 -13.23
CA ARG A 158 -8.40 -6.62 -13.17
C ARG A 158 -7.10 -5.87 -13.40
N TYR A 159 -6.09 -6.20 -12.60
CA TYR A 159 -4.76 -5.57 -12.62
C TYR A 159 -4.77 -4.06 -12.35
N ALA A 160 -5.78 -3.60 -11.61
CA ALA A 160 -5.84 -2.21 -11.15
C ALA A 160 -4.99 -1.98 -9.88
N GLY A 161 -4.50 -3.04 -9.25
CA GLY A 161 -3.70 -2.97 -8.03
C GLY A 161 -4.46 -2.44 -6.82
N HIS A 162 -3.70 -2.17 -5.73
CA HIS A 162 -4.23 -1.53 -4.53
C HIS A 162 -3.50 -0.22 -4.24
N PRO A 163 -4.22 0.89 -4.08
CA PRO A 163 -5.68 1.04 -4.28
C PRO A 163 -6.06 1.26 -5.75
N VAL A 164 -7.25 0.80 -6.13
CA VAL A 164 -7.80 0.96 -7.49
C VAL A 164 -7.96 2.43 -7.93
N SER A 165 -7.98 3.36 -6.97
CA SER A 165 -8.08 4.81 -7.23
C SER A 165 -6.96 5.33 -8.13
N THR A 166 -5.74 4.80 -7.99
CA THR A 166 -4.61 5.17 -8.86
C THR A 166 -4.86 4.82 -10.32
N TYR A 167 -5.33 3.60 -10.57
CA TYR A 167 -5.72 3.16 -11.91
C TYR A 167 -6.84 4.02 -12.51
N LEU A 168 -7.89 4.27 -11.72
CA LEU A 168 -9.04 5.08 -12.14
C LEU A 168 -8.64 6.53 -12.45
N SER A 169 -7.74 7.13 -11.65
CA SER A 169 -7.21 8.47 -11.90
C SER A 169 -6.40 8.52 -13.20
N MET A 170 -5.47 7.59 -13.39
CA MET A 170 -4.65 7.54 -14.61
C MET A 170 -5.48 7.23 -15.87
N SER A 171 -6.59 6.53 -15.73
CA SER A 171 -7.57 6.29 -16.81
C SER A 171 -8.52 7.45 -17.02
N ARG A 172 -8.46 8.53 -16.23
CA ARG A 172 -9.43 9.64 -16.19
C ARG A 172 -10.86 9.18 -15.91
N ALA A 173 -11.03 7.98 -15.35
CA ALA A 173 -12.33 7.36 -15.07
C ALA A 173 -12.84 7.65 -13.65
N LEU A 174 -11.96 8.15 -12.74
CA LEU A 174 -12.35 8.38 -11.35
C LEU A 174 -13.43 9.45 -11.22
N ARG A 175 -13.24 10.59 -11.87
CA ARG A 175 -14.21 11.70 -11.82
C ARG A 175 -15.59 11.29 -12.35
N PRO A 176 -15.74 10.72 -13.56
CA PRO A 176 -17.03 10.22 -14.04
C PRO A 176 -17.69 9.22 -13.09
N LEU A 177 -16.91 8.30 -12.52
CA LEU A 177 -17.41 7.30 -11.58
C LEU A 177 -17.98 7.94 -10.31
N VAL A 178 -17.27 8.91 -9.71
CA VAL A 178 -17.71 9.60 -8.50
C VAL A 178 -19.07 10.26 -8.74
N PHE A 179 -19.23 10.99 -9.84
CA PHE A 179 -20.48 11.68 -10.15
C PHE A 179 -21.60 10.71 -10.52
N ALA A 180 -21.34 9.70 -11.35
CA ALA A 180 -22.35 8.71 -11.69
C ALA A 180 -22.90 7.96 -10.46
N VAL A 181 -22.07 7.74 -9.42
CA VAL A 181 -22.53 7.17 -8.15
C VAL A 181 -23.30 8.19 -7.33
N LEU A 182 -22.84 9.45 -7.29
CA LEU A 182 -23.52 10.52 -6.55
C LEU A 182 -24.91 10.79 -7.11
N ASP A 183 -25.05 10.82 -8.43
CA ASP A 183 -26.29 11.13 -9.15
C ASP A 183 -27.18 9.88 -9.33
N GLY A 184 -26.70 8.68 -8.96
CA GLY A 184 -27.42 7.43 -9.13
C GLY A 184 -27.57 6.98 -10.60
N SER A 185 -26.76 7.53 -11.52
CA SER A 185 -26.81 7.27 -12.97
C SER A 185 -25.84 6.19 -13.46
N LEU A 186 -25.14 5.50 -12.55
CA LEU A 186 -24.10 4.53 -12.89
C LEU A 186 -24.67 3.32 -13.64
N ASP A 187 -24.30 3.17 -14.93
CA ASP A 187 -24.34 1.91 -15.64
C ASP A 187 -23.01 1.17 -15.45
N ALA A 188 -22.98 0.17 -14.58
CA ALA A 188 -21.77 -0.55 -14.22
C ALA A 188 -21.18 -1.36 -15.39
N GLU A 189 -22.01 -1.89 -16.29
CA GLU A 189 -21.55 -2.69 -17.43
C GLU A 189 -20.93 -1.79 -18.50
N ALA A 190 -21.59 -0.69 -18.84
CA ALA A 190 -21.08 0.31 -19.77
C ALA A 190 -19.77 0.92 -19.26
N PHE A 191 -19.71 1.32 -17.98
CA PHE A 191 -18.49 1.83 -17.35
C PHE A 191 -17.32 0.86 -17.46
N LEU A 192 -17.53 -0.42 -17.13
CA LEU A 192 -16.48 -1.43 -17.22
C LEU A 192 -16.08 -1.74 -18.66
N ALA A 193 -17.01 -1.64 -19.62
CA ALA A 193 -16.72 -1.84 -21.05
C ALA A 193 -15.82 -0.72 -21.58
N GLU A 194 -16.16 0.53 -21.28
CA GLU A 194 -15.37 1.70 -21.65
C GLU A 194 -13.96 1.62 -21.04
N LEU A 195 -13.88 1.33 -19.74
CA LEU A 195 -12.61 1.21 -19.03
C LEU A 195 -11.70 0.13 -19.64
N ARG A 196 -12.25 -1.01 -20.05
CA ARG A 196 -11.50 -2.09 -20.73
C ARG A 196 -10.94 -1.66 -22.09
N SER A 197 -11.60 -0.78 -22.81
CA SER A 197 -11.12 -0.30 -24.11
C SER A 197 -9.80 0.48 -24.00
N SER A 198 -9.57 1.15 -22.88
CA SER A 198 -8.40 2.01 -22.62
C SER A 198 -7.26 1.32 -21.87
N THR A 199 -7.43 0.08 -21.42
CA THR A 199 -6.43 -0.60 -20.55
C THR A 199 -5.02 -0.67 -21.12
N LYS A 200 -4.88 -0.89 -22.44
CA LYS A 200 -3.57 -1.00 -23.12
C LYS A 200 -2.78 0.31 -23.15
N LEU A 201 -3.44 1.43 -22.92
CA LEU A 201 -2.85 2.77 -22.87
C LEU A 201 -2.67 3.26 -21.44
N ASN A 202 -3.03 2.48 -20.43
CA ASN A 202 -2.87 2.83 -19.05
C ASN A 202 -1.51 2.33 -18.52
N PRO A 203 -0.58 3.23 -18.15
CA PRO A 203 0.75 2.83 -17.66
C PRO A 203 0.68 2.03 -16.36
N PHE A 204 -0.25 2.37 -15.46
CA PHE A 204 -0.43 1.65 -14.21
C PHE A 204 -0.87 0.20 -14.44
N TYR A 205 -1.84 -0.03 -15.33
CA TYR A 205 -2.25 -1.38 -15.71
C TYR A 205 -1.07 -2.22 -16.22
N LEU A 206 -0.27 -1.64 -17.12
CA LEU A 206 0.89 -2.33 -17.67
C LEU A 206 1.94 -2.64 -16.60
N SER A 207 2.16 -1.73 -15.66
CA SER A 207 3.09 -1.93 -14.54
C SER A 207 2.60 -3.02 -13.59
N GLU A 208 1.32 -3.04 -13.24
CA GLU A 208 0.73 -4.11 -12.41
C GLU A 208 0.78 -5.47 -13.10
N LEU A 209 0.50 -5.49 -14.39
CA LEU A 209 0.64 -6.71 -15.19
C LEU A 209 2.10 -7.20 -15.26
N ALA A 210 3.06 -6.27 -15.37
CA ALA A 210 4.49 -6.57 -15.33
C ALA A 210 4.92 -7.17 -13.99
N LYS A 211 4.50 -6.56 -12.88
CA LYS A 211 4.80 -7.04 -11.50
C LYS A 211 4.35 -8.49 -11.27
N ARG A 212 3.26 -8.88 -11.88
CA ARG A 212 2.64 -10.21 -11.70
C ARG A 212 3.13 -11.28 -12.68
N GLN A 213 4.05 -10.94 -13.59
CA GLN A 213 4.65 -11.96 -14.46
C GLN A 213 5.60 -12.86 -13.65
N PRO A 214 5.50 -14.19 -13.81
CA PRO A 214 6.42 -15.12 -13.16
C PRO A 214 7.84 -14.99 -13.75
N ALA A 215 8.85 -15.45 -13.01
CA ALA A 215 10.26 -15.30 -13.37
C ALA A 215 10.59 -15.83 -14.80
N HIS A 216 9.98 -16.95 -15.21
CA HIS A 216 10.20 -17.51 -16.56
C HIS A 216 9.67 -16.62 -17.70
N ARG A 217 8.86 -15.58 -17.39
CA ARG A 217 8.36 -14.56 -18.33
C ARG A 217 9.05 -13.21 -18.17
N ALA A 218 10.28 -13.18 -17.67
CA ALA A 218 11.03 -11.94 -17.42
C ALA A 218 11.05 -10.99 -18.62
N ARG A 219 11.26 -11.52 -19.85
CA ARG A 219 11.25 -10.70 -21.09
C ARG A 219 9.89 -10.00 -21.31
N LEU A 220 8.79 -10.68 -21.03
CA LEU A 220 7.45 -10.08 -21.12
C LEU A 220 7.27 -9.02 -20.05
N ALA A 221 7.68 -9.30 -18.80
CA ALA A 221 7.60 -8.35 -17.70
C ALA A 221 8.34 -7.05 -17.99
N ILE A 222 9.59 -7.15 -18.50
CA ILE A 222 10.40 -5.98 -18.88
C ILE A 222 9.73 -5.21 -20.01
N ARG A 223 9.25 -5.89 -21.07
CA ARG A 223 8.57 -5.23 -22.19
C ARG A 223 7.31 -4.47 -21.76
N LEU A 224 6.50 -5.04 -20.87
CA LEU A 224 5.32 -4.37 -20.30
C LEU A 224 5.70 -3.16 -19.46
N ALA A 225 6.72 -3.28 -18.60
CA ALA A 225 7.21 -2.20 -17.77
C ALA A 225 7.86 -1.08 -18.62
N ARG A 226 8.61 -1.40 -19.68
CA ARG A 226 9.12 -0.39 -20.64
C ARG A 226 7.99 0.37 -21.30
N ARG A 227 6.93 -0.34 -21.73
CA ARG A 227 5.76 0.33 -22.31
C ARG A 227 5.06 1.25 -21.31
N ALA A 228 5.02 0.87 -20.04
CA ALA A 228 4.49 1.76 -18.99
C ALA A 228 5.33 3.04 -18.84
N VAL A 229 6.67 2.92 -18.85
CA VAL A 229 7.58 4.08 -18.80
C VAL A 229 7.45 4.96 -20.06
N GLU A 230 7.28 4.37 -21.27
CA GLU A 230 7.04 5.15 -22.49
C GLU A 230 5.76 5.99 -22.40
N LEU A 231 4.71 5.48 -21.78
CA LEU A 231 3.44 6.18 -21.61
C LEU A 231 3.47 7.24 -20.49
N ALA A 232 4.35 7.06 -19.50
CA ALA A 232 4.52 7.97 -18.38
C ALA A 232 6.01 8.08 -17.97
N PRO A 233 6.86 8.74 -18.78
CA PRO A 233 8.32 8.71 -18.61
C PRO A 233 8.83 9.44 -17.37
N GLY A 234 8.01 10.32 -16.78
CA GLY A 234 8.32 11.05 -15.55
C GLY A 234 7.69 10.46 -14.29
N ASP A 235 6.99 9.33 -14.40
CA ASP A 235 6.34 8.70 -13.25
C ASP A 235 7.31 7.78 -12.51
N GLU A 236 7.60 8.10 -11.26
CA GLU A 236 8.57 7.37 -10.42
C GLU A 236 8.16 5.92 -10.15
N LEU A 237 6.85 5.62 -10.10
CA LEU A 237 6.36 4.26 -9.94
C LEU A 237 6.65 3.41 -11.19
N MET A 238 6.48 3.98 -12.39
CA MET A 238 6.78 3.25 -13.63
C MET A 238 8.28 2.96 -13.74
N LEU A 239 9.12 3.94 -13.41
CA LEU A 239 10.58 3.78 -13.35
C LEU A 239 10.97 2.69 -12.35
N HIS A 240 10.42 2.73 -11.14
CA HIS A 240 10.66 1.74 -10.09
C HIS A 240 10.28 0.32 -10.51
N VAL A 241 9.11 0.15 -11.13
CA VAL A 241 8.66 -1.17 -11.60
C VAL A 241 9.58 -1.74 -12.67
N LEU A 242 9.99 -0.92 -13.66
CA LEU A 242 10.94 -1.35 -14.69
C LEU A 242 12.29 -1.71 -14.06
N ALA A 243 12.82 -0.86 -13.19
CA ALA A 243 14.07 -1.10 -12.47
C ALA A 243 14.05 -2.43 -11.71
N GLY A 244 12.96 -2.71 -10.96
CA GLY A 244 12.79 -3.97 -10.25
C GLY A 244 12.74 -5.21 -11.17
N ARG A 245 12.11 -5.10 -12.36
CA ARG A 245 12.12 -6.19 -13.36
C ARG A 245 13.50 -6.42 -13.97
N LEU A 246 14.25 -5.36 -14.22
CA LEU A 246 15.63 -5.42 -14.72
C LEU A 246 16.58 -5.99 -13.66
N THR A 247 16.46 -5.55 -12.40
CA THR A 247 17.23 -6.13 -11.27
C THR A 247 17.01 -7.63 -11.16
N ALA A 248 15.73 -8.08 -11.23
CA ALA A 248 15.39 -9.50 -11.18
C ALA A 248 15.90 -10.30 -12.41
N ALA A 249 16.20 -9.62 -13.51
CA ALA A 249 16.80 -10.20 -14.72
C ALA A 249 18.32 -9.99 -14.80
N GLU A 250 18.95 -9.53 -13.69
CA GLU A 250 20.39 -9.27 -13.56
C GLU A 250 20.95 -8.20 -14.53
N GLN A 251 20.07 -7.34 -15.06
CA GLN A 251 20.44 -6.21 -15.91
C GLN A 251 20.74 -4.98 -15.04
N HIS A 252 21.85 -5.05 -14.27
CA HIS A 252 22.10 -4.17 -13.14
C HIS A 252 22.33 -2.71 -13.54
N GLU A 253 23.09 -2.42 -14.60
CA GLU A 253 23.42 -1.03 -14.98
C GLU A 253 22.17 -0.20 -15.27
N GLU A 254 21.31 -0.67 -16.18
CA GLU A 254 20.06 0.01 -16.51
C GLU A 254 19.11 0.09 -15.31
N ALA A 255 19.05 -0.99 -14.49
CA ALA A 255 18.22 -1.01 -13.30
C ALA A 255 18.63 0.07 -12.31
N LEU A 256 19.93 0.25 -12.06
CA LEU A 256 20.45 1.23 -11.11
C LEU A 256 20.19 2.66 -11.56
N GLU A 257 20.32 2.96 -12.85
CA GLU A 257 19.97 4.27 -13.41
C GLU A 257 18.50 4.62 -13.16
N LEU A 258 17.60 3.67 -13.46
CA LEU A 258 16.16 3.85 -13.27
C LEU A 258 15.76 3.97 -11.80
N HIS A 259 16.36 3.16 -10.91
CA HIS A 259 16.15 3.28 -9.46
C HIS A 259 16.59 4.65 -8.95
N ALA A 260 17.77 5.14 -9.36
CA ALA A 260 18.27 6.46 -8.96
C ALA A 260 17.31 7.57 -9.41
N ARG A 261 16.82 7.50 -10.66
CA ARG A 261 15.83 8.45 -11.17
C ARG A 261 14.52 8.43 -10.37
N ALA A 262 14.00 7.25 -10.03
CA ALA A 262 12.78 7.10 -9.23
C ALA A 262 12.96 7.73 -7.83
N VAL A 263 14.12 7.53 -7.20
CA VAL A 263 14.44 8.13 -5.89
C VAL A 263 14.49 9.66 -5.98
N VAL A 264 15.15 10.21 -6.99
CA VAL A 264 15.24 11.68 -7.18
C VAL A 264 13.86 12.28 -7.44
N GLN A 265 13.07 11.68 -8.35
CA GLN A 265 11.74 12.21 -8.71
C GLN A 265 10.74 12.15 -7.55
N SER A 266 10.85 11.15 -6.68
CA SER A 266 10.00 11.00 -5.50
C SER A 266 10.44 11.84 -4.29
N GLY A 267 11.50 12.64 -4.40
CA GLY A 267 12.06 13.37 -3.26
C GLY A 267 12.67 12.47 -2.19
N GLY A 268 13.18 11.30 -2.57
CA GLY A 268 13.80 10.37 -1.64
C GLY A 268 12.82 9.42 -0.94
N PHE A 269 11.62 9.23 -1.49
CA PHE A 269 10.63 8.35 -0.88
C PHE A 269 11.20 6.97 -0.54
N ILE A 270 11.04 6.55 0.71
CA ILE A 270 11.59 5.31 1.28
C ILE A 270 11.23 4.05 0.46
N GLY A 271 10.02 4.01 -0.12
CA GLY A 271 9.55 2.91 -0.96
C GLY A 271 10.36 2.71 -2.23
N TYR A 272 11.13 3.71 -2.67
CA TYR A 272 12.05 3.61 -3.82
C TYR A 272 13.51 3.59 -3.39
N ALA A 273 13.86 4.31 -2.33
CA ALA A 273 15.24 4.41 -1.85
C ALA A 273 15.76 3.08 -1.26
N LEU A 274 14.92 2.34 -0.53
CA LEU A 274 15.30 1.02 0.00
C LEU A 274 15.56 0.01 -1.14
N PRO A 275 14.65 -0.22 -2.11
CA PRO A 275 14.92 -1.06 -3.28
C PRO A 275 16.15 -0.62 -4.10
N TYR A 276 16.42 0.68 -4.18
CA TYR A 276 17.65 1.17 -4.81
C TYR A 276 18.91 0.70 -4.08
N SER A 277 18.92 0.82 -2.75
CA SER A 277 20.02 0.30 -1.93
C SER A 277 20.19 -1.22 -2.11
N GLU A 278 19.10 -1.98 -2.16
CA GLU A 278 19.12 -3.43 -2.40
C GLU A 278 19.67 -3.77 -3.79
N ALA A 279 19.28 -3.02 -4.83
CA ALA A 279 19.76 -3.18 -6.19
C ALA A 279 21.25 -2.85 -6.33
N LEU A 280 21.74 -1.81 -5.66
CA LEU A 280 23.18 -1.49 -5.58
C LEU A 280 23.97 -2.67 -5.01
N TYR A 281 23.48 -3.29 -3.93
CA TYR A 281 24.12 -4.46 -3.37
C TYR A 281 24.11 -5.65 -4.34
N ALA A 282 22.99 -5.93 -4.99
CA ALA A 282 22.85 -6.99 -5.97
C ALA A 282 23.80 -6.80 -7.17
N GLY A 283 23.98 -5.54 -7.61
CA GLY A 283 24.92 -5.15 -8.66
C GLY A 283 26.41 -5.08 -8.22
N GLY A 284 26.73 -5.56 -7.00
CA GLY A 284 28.13 -5.57 -6.50
C GLY A 284 28.62 -4.25 -5.92
N ARG A 285 27.82 -3.19 -5.88
CA ARG A 285 28.16 -1.85 -5.38
C ARG A 285 27.89 -1.71 -3.87
N ALA A 286 28.46 -2.63 -3.07
CA ALA A 286 28.13 -2.80 -1.65
C ALA A 286 28.39 -1.54 -0.80
N ASN A 287 29.44 -0.76 -1.07
CA ASN A 287 29.75 0.46 -0.32
C ASN A 287 28.72 1.56 -0.60
N GLU A 288 28.24 1.67 -1.83
CA GLU A 288 27.22 2.64 -2.20
C GLU A 288 25.85 2.24 -1.61
N SER A 289 25.52 0.95 -1.65
CA SER A 289 24.36 0.41 -0.96
C SER A 289 24.38 0.76 0.54
N LEU A 290 25.53 0.60 1.21
CA LEU A 290 25.69 0.96 2.62
C LEU A 290 25.50 2.46 2.86
N ALA A 291 26.04 3.32 2.00
CA ALA A 291 25.86 4.76 2.11
C ALA A 291 24.39 5.16 2.01
N VAL A 292 23.66 4.64 1.00
CA VAL A 292 22.21 4.87 0.85
C VAL A 292 21.44 4.34 2.05
N ALA A 293 21.75 3.11 2.52
CA ALA A 293 21.09 2.51 3.68
C ALA A 293 21.28 3.33 4.97
N ARG A 294 22.47 3.90 5.19
CA ARG A 294 22.74 4.80 6.33
C ARG A 294 21.88 6.06 6.24
N GLN A 295 21.86 6.70 5.06
CA GLN A 295 21.11 7.93 4.86
C GLN A 295 19.62 7.72 5.13
N ILE A 296 18.96 6.77 4.44
CA ILE A 296 17.53 6.53 4.62
C ILE A 296 17.15 6.08 6.03
N THR A 297 18.07 5.39 6.74
CA THR A 297 17.83 4.99 8.14
C THR A 297 17.97 6.18 9.09
N ALA A 298 18.84 7.14 8.80
CA ALA A 298 18.97 8.38 9.58
C ALA A 298 17.76 9.29 9.40
N ASP A 299 17.23 9.38 8.17
CA ASP A 299 16.05 10.18 7.84
C ASP A 299 14.75 9.59 8.41
N HIS A 300 14.71 8.26 8.61
CA HIS A 300 13.53 7.52 9.06
C HIS A 300 13.87 6.54 10.20
N PRO A 301 14.23 7.04 11.41
CA PRO A 301 14.76 6.21 12.50
C PRO A 301 13.77 5.25 13.14
N ASP A 302 12.46 5.43 12.90
CA ASP A 302 11.41 4.59 13.49
C ASP A 302 11.00 3.40 12.61
N TYR A 303 11.64 3.24 11.42
CA TYR A 303 11.31 2.16 10.51
C TYR A 303 12.19 0.93 10.73
N ALA A 304 11.61 -0.10 11.36
CA ALA A 304 12.31 -1.36 11.67
C ALA A 304 12.96 -2.02 10.44
N GLN A 305 12.33 -1.93 9.26
CA GLN A 305 12.82 -2.53 8.01
C GLN A 305 14.15 -1.90 7.57
N LEU A 306 14.29 -0.58 7.70
CA LEU A 306 15.54 0.12 7.35
C LEU A 306 16.68 -0.28 8.27
N HIS A 307 16.43 -0.32 9.58
CA HIS A 307 17.42 -0.81 10.53
C HIS A 307 17.81 -2.26 10.25
N HIS A 308 16.84 -3.09 9.86
CA HIS A 308 17.15 -4.47 9.47
C HIS A 308 18.05 -4.51 8.23
N TRP A 309 17.70 -3.78 7.16
CA TRP A 309 18.52 -3.73 5.95
C TRP A 309 19.91 -3.16 6.23
N LEU A 310 20.00 -2.04 6.93
CA LEU A 310 21.30 -1.46 7.32
C LEU A 310 22.13 -2.46 8.12
N SER A 311 21.54 -3.23 9.02
CA SER A 311 22.25 -4.26 9.76
C SER A 311 22.75 -5.40 8.86
N VAL A 312 21.96 -5.80 7.84
CA VAL A 312 22.35 -6.83 6.87
C VAL A 312 23.52 -6.35 6.02
N ILE A 313 23.43 -5.15 5.45
CA ILE A 313 24.50 -4.63 4.58
C ILE A 313 25.78 -4.31 5.37
N SER A 314 25.67 -3.76 6.58
CA SER A 314 26.81 -3.55 7.47
C SER A 314 27.51 -4.87 7.85
N TRP A 315 26.72 -5.92 8.11
CA TRP A 315 27.28 -7.26 8.34
C TRP A 315 28.08 -7.75 7.14
N LYS A 316 27.50 -7.63 5.94
CA LYS A 316 28.10 -8.10 4.68
C LYS A 316 29.35 -7.31 4.28
N THR A 317 29.43 -6.04 4.66
CA THR A 317 30.55 -5.15 4.39
C THR A 317 31.58 -5.11 5.53
N GLY A 318 31.40 -5.91 6.60
CA GLY A 318 32.37 -6.05 7.67
C GLY A 318 32.17 -5.12 8.87
N TYR A 319 31.23 -4.20 8.86
CA TYR A 319 30.94 -3.26 9.96
C TYR A 319 30.14 -3.95 11.08
N ARG A 320 30.81 -4.88 11.82
CA ARG A 320 30.16 -5.79 12.80
C ARG A 320 29.44 -5.06 13.94
N ALA A 321 30.03 -4.01 14.48
CA ALA A 321 29.45 -3.24 15.58
C ALA A 321 28.18 -2.50 15.13
N GLU A 322 28.20 -1.91 13.95
CA GLU A 322 27.04 -1.26 13.33
C GLU A 322 25.92 -2.27 13.04
N ALA A 323 26.27 -3.41 12.47
CA ALA A 323 25.31 -4.49 12.22
C ALA A 323 24.59 -4.94 13.50
N LEU A 324 25.33 -5.15 14.60
CA LEU A 324 24.73 -5.55 15.88
C LEU A 324 23.83 -4.46 16.46
N ARG A 325 24.23 -3.20 16.38
CA ARG A 325 23.44 -2.06 16.87
C ARG A 325 22.10 -1.98 16.13
N HIS A 326 22.12 -1.98 14.80
CA HIS A 326 20.92 -1.84 13.99
C HIS A 326 20.03 -3.09 14.00
N ALA A 327 20.59 -4.30 14.11
CA ALA A 327 19.81 -5.52 14.32
C ALA A 327 19.03 -5.48 15.65
N ARG A 328 19.63 -4.90 16.73
CA ARG A 328 18.96 -4.71 18.02
C ARG A 328 17.78 -3.73 17.88
N ILE A 329 17.99 -2.59 17.21
CA ILE A 329 16.95 -1.56 17.00
C ILE A 329 15.79 -2.15 16.17
N ALA A 330 16.08 -2.83 15.06
CA ALA A 330 15.05 -3.47 14.23
C ALA A 330 14.16 -4.44 15.04
N LYS A 331 14.78 -5.26 15.91
CA LYS A 331 14.06 -6.16 16.82
C LYS A 331 13.22 -5.40 17.86
N GLN A 332 13.71 -4.27 18.37
CA GLN A 332 12.98 -3.45 19.36
C GLN A 332 11.77 -2.76 18.74
N LEU A 333 11.94 -2.18 17.55
CA LEU A 333 10.86 -1.52 16.82
C LEU A 333 9.78 -2.50 16.33
N ASN A 334 10.16 -3.75 16.02
CA ASN A 334 9.20 -4.78 15.59
C ASN A 334 9.51 -6.15 16.23
N PRO A 335 9.15 -6.34 17.52
CA PRO A 335 9.48 -7.56 18.27
C PRO A 335 8.73 -8.80 17.79
N VAL A 336 7.60 -8.65 17.10
CA VAL A 336 6.81 -9.76 16.57
C VAL A 336 7.39 -10.34 15.27
N ASN A 337 8.25 -9.60 14.59
CA ASN A 337 8.92 -10.06 13.39
C ASN A 337 10.05 -11.06 13.73
N LYS A 338 9.75 -12.34 13.49
CA LYS A 338 10.69 -13.43 13.77
C LYS A 338 11.99 -13.34 12.96
N ALA A 339 11.97 -12.74 11.76
CA ALA A 339 13.18 -12.57 10.94
C ALA A 339 14.17 -11.61 11.60
N TYR A 340 13.70 -10.48 12.14
CA TYR A 340 14.54 -9.52 12.85
C TYR A 340 15.15 -10.12 14.11
N THR A 341 14.35 -10.88 14.88
CA THR A 341 14.83 -11.58 16.07
C THR A 341 15.89 -12.65 15.72
N ARG A 342 15.69 -13.43 14.65
CA ARG A 342 16.66 -14.44 14.20
C ARG A 342 17.96 -13.78 13.75
N PHE A 343 17.88 -12.71 12.96
CA PHE A 343 19.07 -12.02 12.47
C PHE A 343 19.84 -11.37 13.61
N TYR A 344 19.18 -10.69 14.55
CA TYR A 344 19.83 -10.16 15.76
C TYR A 344 20.57 -11.25 16.54
N ASN A 345 19.93 -12.42 16.78
CA ASN A 345 20.56 -13.52 17.51
C ASN A 345 21.75 -14.11 16.75
N PHE A 346 21.70 -14.15 15.42
CA PHE A 346 22.80 -14.55 14.56
C PHE A 346 23.99 -13.57 14.72
N VAL A 347 23.78 -12.28 14.47
CA VAL A 347 24.83 -11.26 14.55
C VAL A 347 25.46 -11.21 15.94
N ARG A 348 24.65 -11.28 17.01
CA ARG A 348 25.14 -11.29 18.39
C ARG A 348 26.06 -12.48 18.68
N ARG A 349 25.72 -13.67 18.24
CA ARG A 349 26.56 -14.88 18.43
C ARG A 349 27.87 -14.78 17.67
N GLU A 350 27.80 -14.35 16.41
CA GLU A 350 28.97 -14.26 15.56
C GLU A 350 29.92 -13.09 15.95
N SER A 351 29.36 -12.02 16.54
CA SER A 351 30.17 -10.92 17.08
C SER A 351 30.83 -11.25 18.42
N GLY A 352 30.28 -12.21 19.20
CA GLY A 352 30.83 -12.65 20.50
C GLY A 352 31.80 -13.82 20.39
N SER A 353 31.88 -14.52 19.26
CA SER A 353 32.78 -15.65 19.04
C SER A 353 33.98 -15.20 18.20
N GLY A 354 35.10 -14.88 18.84
CA GLY A 354 36.38 -14.65 18.16
C GLY A 354 36.84 -15.89 17.41
N GLY A 355 36.45 -16.05 16.15
CA GLY A 355 36.87 -17.20 15.35
C GLY A 355 36.49 -17.11 13.87
N ILE A 356 37.45 -16.71 13.06
CA ILE A 356 37.38 -16.63 11.59
C ILE A 356 36.97 -17.98 10.95
N ALA A 357 37.28 -19.11 11.59
CA ALA A 357 37.02 -20.46 11.07
C ALA A 357 35.54 -20.91 11.10
N ARG A 358 34.63 -20.26 11.86
CA ARG A 358 33.19 -20.53 11.83
C ARG A 358 32.47 -19.74 10.76
N LEU A 359 33.03 -18.64 10.28
CA LEU A 359 32.41 -17.73 9.29
C LEU A 359 32.19 -18.39 7.93
N GLN A 360 33.12 -19.22 7.47
CA GLN A 360 32.98 -19.90 6.14
C GLN A 360 31.86 -20.94 6.12
N ARG A 361 31.59 -21.61 7.24
CA ARG A 361 30.50 -22.62 7.31
C ARG A 361 29.10 -22.01 7.42
N ALA A 362 28.97 -20.86 8.08
CA ALA A 362 27.69 -20.14 8.17
C ALA A 362 27.34 -19.46 6.83
N TRP A 363 28.31 -18.96 6.10
CA TRP A 363 28.18 -18.34 4.78
C TRP A 363 27.58 -19.29 3.72
N HIS A 364 27.99 -20.55 3.69
CA HIS A 364 27.42 -21.54 2.76
C HIS A 364 25.96 -21.92 3.07
N ARG A 365 25.52 -21.81 4.32
CA ARG A 365 24.12 -22.07 4.68
C ARG A 365 23.18 -20.91 4.36
N LEU A 366 23.62 -19.66 4.48
CA LEU A 366 22.82 -18.47 4.18
C LEU A 366 22.63 -18.21 2.68
N ARG A 367 23.53 -18.70 1.82
CA ARG A 367 23.36 -18.64 0.37
C ARG A 367 22.25 -19.52 -0.18
N ARG A 368 21.76 -20.49 0.58
CA ARG A 368 20.75 -21.48 0.13
C ARG A 368 19.32 -21.18 0.57
N THR A 369 19.09 -20.15 1.36
CA THR A 369 17.73 -19.72 1.71
C THR A 369 17.43 -18.40 1.02
N PRO A 370 16.47 -18.35 0.08
CA PRO A 370 15.93 -17.09 -0.39
C PRO A 370 15.28 -16.40 0.81
N PHE A 371 15.62 -15.13 1.05
CA PHE A 371 14.93 -14.32 2.05
C PHE A 371 13.48 -14.14 1.58
N PRO A 372 12.48 -14.42 2.41
CA PRO A 372 11.12 -14.02 2.07
C PRO A 372 11.05 -12.51 2.12
N VAL A 373 10.70 -11.92 1.00
CA VAL A 373 10.29 -10.53 0.82
C VAL A 373 8.95 -10.32 1.53
#